data_b5422122d9a3f3890c73fe4de601b18b
#
_entry.id   b5422122d9a3f3890c73fe4de601b18b
#
_cell.length_a   1.000
_cell.length_b   1.000
_cell.length_c   1.000
_cell.angle_alpha   90.00
_cell.angle_beta   90.00
_cell.angle_gamma   90.00
#
_symmetry.space_group_name_H-M   'P 1'
#
loop_
_entity.id
_entity.type
_entity.pdbx_description
1 polymer ?
#
loop_
_entity_poly.entity_id
_entity_poly.type
_entity_poly.pdbx_seq_one_letter_code
_entity_poly.pdbx_strand_id
1 'polypeptide(L)'
;MANNGLTKSYVAEGAISANRFAKVGAADYGVLQAAVVADKIIGITTEIDAALGERADVVLDGIADLKLGGVVGRGDLLTSDATGQGIVAAPAAGTNVRLGAMALISGVAGDVIPVKVIQGSFQG
;
A
#
# COMPACT_ATOMS: atom_id res chain seq x y z
N MET A 1 17.78 0.29 -0.29
CA MET A 1 17.13 -0.59 0.69
C MET A 1 16.21 0.24 1.56
N ALA A 2 14.99 -0.25 1.79
CA ALA A 2 14.06 0.43 2.67
C ALA A 2 14.45 0.24 4.13
N ASN A 3 14.19 1.25 4.94
CA ASN A 3 14.39 1.20 6.38
C ASN A 3 13.03 1.03 7.04
N ASN A 4 12.63 -0.22 7.23
CA ASN A 4 11.32 -0.55 7.78
C ASN A 4 11.25 -0.17 9.26
N GLY A 5 10.28 0.65 9.64
CA GLY A 5 10.06 1.01 11.04
C GLY A 5 9.43 -0.15 11.81
N LEU A 6 8.15 -0.42 11.58
CA LEU A 6 7.41 -1.46 12.26
C LEU A 6 6.82 -2.42 11.24
N THR A 7 7.17 -3.69 11.35
CA THR A 7 6.64 -4.76 10.50
C THR A 7 5.94 -5.79 11.37
N LYS A 8 4.75 -6.20 10.94
CA LYS A 8 3.96 -7.21 11.65
C LYS A 8 3.55 -8.31 10.69
N SER A 9 3.53 -9.55 11.20
CA SER A 9 3.09 -10.71 10.43
C SER A 9 1.58 -10.87 10.54
N TYR A 10 0.95 -11.10 9.40
CA TYR A 10 -0.48 -11.36 9.26
C TYR A 10 -0.69 -12.64 8.48
N VAL A 11 -1.94 -13.07 8.38
CA VAL A 11 -2.35 -14.21 7.55
C VAL A 11 -3.01 -13.68 6.29
N ALA A 12 -2.53 -14.11 5.13
CA ALA A 12 -3.12 -13.71 3.85
C ALA A 12 -4.46 -14.41 3.66
N GLU A 13 -5.51 -13.63 3.42
CA GLU A 13 -6.87 -14.15 3.15
C GLU A 13 -7.12 -14.33 1.66
N GLY A 14 -6.11 -14.12 0.86
CA GLY A 14 -6.08 -14.29 -0.58
C GLY A 14 -4.66 -14.04 -1.06
N ALA A 15 -4.40 -14.24 -2.34
CA ALA A 15 -3.07 -14.01 -2.90
C ALA A 15 -2.70 -12.53 -2.79
N ILE A 16 -1.50 -12.25 -2.29
CA ILE A 16 -0.97 -10.89 -2.14
C ILE A 16 0.39 -10.86 -2.80
N SER A 17 0.57 -9.94 -3.74
CA SER A 17 1.85 -9.75 -4.39
C SER A 17 2.78 -8.91 -3.52
N ALA A 18 4.08 -9.04 -3.76
CA ALA A 18 5.09 -8.27 -3.05
C ALA A 18 4.98 -6.78 -3.35
N ASN A 19 5.37 -5.96 -2.38
CA ASN A 19 5.47 -4.50 -2.52
C ASN A 19 4.13 -3.85 -2.91
N ARG A 20 3.05 -4.30 -2.29
CA ARG A 20 1.70 -3.80 -2.55
C ARG A 20 1.05 -3.27 -1.28
N PHE A 21 0.09 -2.37 -1.45
CA PHE A 21 -0.74 -1.95 -0.34
C PHE A 21 -1.55 -3.14 0.18
N ALA A 22 -1.61 -3.26 1.50
CA ALA A 22 -2.41 -4.27 2.17
C ALA A 22 -3.54 -3.59 2.93
N LYS A 23 -4.71 -4.23 2.94
CA LYS A 23 -5.88 -3.77 3.68
C LYS A 23 -6.28 -4.79 4.72
N VAL A 24 -7.08 -4.36 5.70
CA VAL A 24 -7.63 -5.28 6.71
C VAL A 24 -8.47 -6.35 6.03
N GLY A 25 -8.36 -7.57 6.52
CA GLY A 25 -9.17 -8.68 6.05
C GLY A 25 -10.48 -8.82 6.82
N ALA A 26 -11.16 -9.94 6.62
CA ALA A 26 -12.43 -10.22 7.30
C ALA A 26 -12.22 -10.70 8.73
N ALA A 27 -11.08 -11.34 9.04
CA ALA A 27 -10.77 -11.86 10.36
C ALA A 27 -9.68 -11.01 11.02
N ASP A 28 -9.58 -11.11 12.34
CA ASP A 28 -8.47 -10.51 13.08
C ASP A 28 -7.16 -11.11 12.59
N TYR A 29 -6.13 -10.27 12.43
CA TYR A 29 -4.82 -10.66 11.90
C TYR A 29 -4.85 -11.16 10.45
N GLY A 30 -5.99 -11.00 9.76
CA GLY A 30 -6.07 -11.30 8.33
C GLY A 30 -5.84 -10.06 7.48
N VAL A 31 -5.21 -10.21 6.33
CA VAL A 31 -4.98 -9.13 5.37
C VAL A 31 -5.27 -9.57 3.96
N LEU A 32 -5.59 -8.60 3.12
CA LEU A 32 -5.80 -8.77 1.69
C LEU A 32 -5.00 -7.69 0.94
N GLN A 33 -4.73 -7.94 -0.33
CA GLN A 33 -4.18 -6.92 -1.21
C GLN A 33 -5.24 -5.84 -1.45
N ALA A 34 -4.88 -4.58 -1.30
CA ALA A 34 -5.80 -3.48 -1.58
C ALA A 34 -6.17 -3.45 -3.06
N ALA A 35 -7.38 -3.05 -3.36
CA ALA A 35 -7.93 -3.11 -4.71
C ALA A 35 -8.72 -1.86 -5.11
N VAL A 36 -9.11 -1.00 -4.17
CA VAL A 36 -9.84 0.23 -4.46
C VAL A 36 -9.35 1.37 -3.57
N VAL A 37 -9.64 2.59 -3.99
CA VAL A 37 -9.17 3.79 -3.27
C VAL A 37 -9.83 3.97 -1.90
N ALA A 38 -10.94 3.29 -1.65
CA ALA A 38 -11.65 3.36 -0.37
C ALA A 38 -11.20 2.28 0.61
N ASP A 39 -10.32 1.37 0.22
CA ASP A 39 -9.87 0.27 1.09
C ASP A 39 -9.16 0.81 2.31
N LYS A 40 -9.36 0.12 3.43
CA LYS A 40 -8.71 0.47 4.70
C LYS A 40 -7.29 -0.06 4.70
N ILE A 41 -6.40 0.70 4.09
CA ILE A 41 -4.99 0.36 3.94
C ILE A 41 -4.33 0.44 5.31
N ILE A 42 -3.60 -0.63 5.68
CA ILE A 42 -2.87 -0.67 6.94
C ILE A 42 -1.35 -0.59 6.75
N GLY A 43 -0.87 -0.87 5.57
CA GLY A 43 0.56 -0.83 5.30
C GLY A 43 0.90 -1.39 3.94
N ILE A 44 2.16 -1.78 3.78
CA ILE A 44 2.71 -2.26 2.51
C ILE A 44 3.37 -3.60 2.75
N THR A 45 3.08 -4.59 1.89
CA THR A 45 3.71 -5.90 2.00
C THR A 45 5.20 -5.82 1.65
N THR A 46 5.96 -6.78 2.17
CA THR A 46 7.39 -6.86 1.89
C THR A 46 7.64 -7.46 0.50
N GLU A 47 8.88 -7.77 0.20
CA GLU A 47 9.32 -8.28 -1.12
C GLU A 47 8.97 -9.76 -1.36
N ILE A 48 8.12 -10.36 -0.53
CA ILE A 48 7.73 -11.77 -0.62
C ILE A 48 6.24 -11.87 -0.91
N ASP A 49 5.88 -12.58 -1.98
CA ASP A 49 4.50 -12.88 -2.28
C ASP A 49 3.92 -13.83 -1.23
N ALA A 50 2.63 -13.70 -0.94
CA ALA A 50 1.93 -14.60 -0.03
C ALA A 50 0.71 -15.19 -0.71
N ALA A 51 0.55 -16.50 -0.62
CA ALA A 51 -0.65 -17.19 -1.08
C ALA A 51 -1.68 -17.25 0.05
N LEU A 52 -2.92 -17.60 -0.29
CA LEU A 52 -3.99 -17.77 0.70
C LEU A 52 -3.52 -18.68 1.85
N GLY A 53 -3.66 -18.19 3.07
CA GLY A 53 -3.31 -18.91 4.28
C GLY A 53 -1.85 -18.77 4.68
N GLU A 54 -1.00 -18.20 3.84
CA GLU A 54 0.41 -17.99 4.16
C GLU A 54 0.61 -16.73 5.00
N ARG A 55 1.77 -16.67 5.66
CA ARG A 55 2.17 -15.49 6.38
C ARG A 55 2.48 -14.35 5.41
N ALA A 56 1.93 -13.19 5.67
CA ALA A 56 2.23 -11.97 4.95
C ALA A 56 2.79 -10.94 5.91
N ASP A 57 4.01 -10.49 5.69
CA ASP A 57 4.61 -9.44 6.51
C ASP A 57 4.22 -8.08 5.93
N VAL A 58 3.74 -7.20 6.79
CA VAL A 58 3.25 -5.88 6.40
C VAL A 58 3.99 -4.81 7.18
N VAL A 59 4.58 -3.87 6.46
CA VAL A 59 5.23 -2.69 7.04
C VAL A 59 4.13 -1.72 7.43
N LEU A 60 3.97 -1.49 8.72
CA LEU A 60 2.90 -0.63 9.26
C LEU A 60 3.35 0.81 9.44
N ASP A 61 4.64 1.04 9.56
CA ASP A 61 5.21 2.36 9.82
C ASP A 61 6.64 2.41 9.29
N GLY A 62 7.12 3.61 9.00
CA GLY A 62 8.47 3.80 8.49
C GLY A 62 8.51 3.85 6.97
N ILE A 63 9.58 3.35 6.39
CA ILE A 63 9.82 3.40 4.95
C ILE A 63 9.71 1.98 4.39
N ALA A 64 8.94 1.83 3.33
CA ALA A 64 8.79 0.56 2.62
C ALA A 64 8.95 0.78 1.12
N ASP A 65 9.18 -0.30 0.38
CA ASP A 65 9.21 -0.28 -1.07
C ASP A 65 7.81 -0.58 -1.60
N LEU A 66 7.34 0.25 -2.53
CA LEU A 66 6.00 0.15 -3.11
C LEU A 66 6.10 0.13 -4.63
N LYS A 67 5.42 -0.84 -5.26
CA LYS A 67 5.31 -0.87 -6.71
C LYS A 67 4.27 0.15 -7.16
N LEU A 68 4.61 0.93 -8.17
CA LEU A 68 3.76 1.98 -8.69
C LEU A 68 2.87 1.48 -9.83
N GLY A 69 1.63 1.97 -9.86
CA GLY A 69 0.69 1.72 -10.92
C GLY A 69 0.52 2.88 -11.89
N GLY A 70 1.23 3.97 -11.68
CA GLY A 70 1.15 5.16 -12.54
C GLY A 70 2.31 6.11 -12.27
N VAL A 71 2.29 7.25 -12.93
CA VAL A 71 3.30 8.30 -12.75
C VAL A 71 3.10 8.97 -11.40
N VAL A 72 4.18 9.06 -10.63
CA VAL A 72 4.17 9.63 -9.27
C VAL A 72 5.31 10.61 -9.15
N GLY A 73 5.04 11.74 -8.53
CA GLY A 73 6.05 12.75 -8.21
C GLY A 73 6.50 12.63 -6.76
N ARG A 74 7.72 13.04 -6.50
CA ARG A 74 8.26 13.11 -5.14
C ARG A 74 7.35 13.98 -4.26
N GLY A 75 6.96 13.47 -3.10
CA GLY A 75 6.07 14.15 -2.18
C GLY A 75 4.59 13.91 -2.40
N ASP A 76 4.21 13.21 -3.47
CA ASP A 76 2.80 12.91 -3.74
C ASP A 76 2.25 11.95 -2.71
N LEU A 77 0.98 12.16 -2.34
CA LEU A 77 0.23 11.23 -1.50
C LEU A 77 -0.35 10.14 -2.36
N LEU A 78 -0.24 8.89 -1.90
CA LEU A 78 -0.55 7.71 -2.69
C LEU A 78 -1.70 6.91 -2.12
N THR A 79 -2.50 6.37 -3.02
CA THR A 79 -3.58 5.42 -2.72
C THR A 79 -3.40 4.17 -3.58
N SER A 80 -4.32 3.20 -3.43
CA SER A 80 -4.21 1.92 -4.13
C SER A 80 -4.99 1.95 -5.45
N ASP A 81 -4.40 1.34 -6.48
CA ASP A 81 -5.14 0.99 -7.69
C ASP A 81 -5.81 -0.39 -7.53
N ALA A 82 -6.29 -0.96 -8.65
CA ALA A 82 -7.02 -2.24 -8.63
C ALA A 82 -6.14 -3.44 -8.23
N THR A 83 -4.83 -3.30 -8.26
CA THR A 83 -3.89 -4.39 -7.96
C THR A 83 -2.96 -4.06 -6.79
N GLY A 84 -3.35 -3.15 -5.92
CA GLY A 84 -2.57 -2.79 -4.73
C GLY A 84 -1.35 -1.93 -5.01
N GLN A 85 -1.15 -1.49 -6.24
CA GLN A 85 -0.03 -0.63 -6.62
C GLN A 85 -0.32 0.82 -6.26
N GLY A 86 0.73 1.60 -6.03
CA GLY A 86 0.58 3.00 -5.66
C GLY A 86 0.27 3.90 -6.83
N ILE A 87 -0.75 4.72 -6.68
CA ILE A 87 -1.10 5.78 -7.62
C ILE A 87 -1.32 7.08 -6.84
N VAL A 88 -1.21 8.21 -7.52
CA VAL A 88 -1.44 9.49 -6.88
C VAL A 88 -2.89 9.59 -6.41
N ALA A 89 -3.08 10.00 -5.15
CA ALA A 89 -4.41 10.23 -4.61
C ALA A 89 -4.98 11.53 -5.23
N ALA A 90 -6.01 11.38 -6.05
CA ALA A 90 -6.63 12.51 -6.76
C ALA A 90 -8.15 12.37 -6.71
N PRO A 91 -8.78 12.51 -5.52
CA PRO A 91 -10.21 12.31 -5.39
C PRO A 91 -11.00 13.39 -6.13
N ALA A 92 -12.11 13.00 -6.72
CA ALA A 92 -13.06 13.95 -7.29
C ALA A 92 -13.69 14.78 -6.16
N ALA A 93 -14.22 15.96 -6.52
CA ALA A 93 -14.88 16.84 -5.54
C ALA A 93 -15.98 16.09 -4.78
N GLY A 94 -15.94 16.18 -3.46
CA GLY A 94 -16.92 15.55 -2.58
C GLY A 94 -16.66 14.07 -2.30
N THR A 95 -15.61 13.47 -2.83
CA THR A 95 -15.25 12.08 -2.55
C THR A 95 -14.02 11.99 -1.67
N ASN A 96 -13.89 10.86 -0.94
CA ASN A 96 -12.74 10.57 -0.10
C ASN A 96 -11.97 9.39 -0.69
N VAL A 97 -10.65 9.45 -0.60
CA VAL A 97 -9.80 8.29 -0.85
C VAL A 97 -8.95 8.02 0.39
N ARG A 98 -8.59 6.77 0.61
CA ARG A 98 -7.68 6.40 1.68
C ARG A 98 -6.26 6.60 1.22
N LEU A 99 -5.42 7.12 2.13
CA LEU A 99 -3.99 7.28 1.88
C LEU A 99 -3.23 6.12 2.50
N GLY A 100 -2.22 5.63 1.80
CA GLY A 100 -1.36 4.57 2.31
C GLY A 100 0.10 4.97 2.40
N ALA A 101 0.53 5.98 1.67
CA ALA A 101 1.94 6.35 1.64
C ALA A 101 2.15 7.75 1.04
N MET A 102 3.37 8.25 1.23
CA MET A 102 3.87 9.43 0.52
C MET A 102 5.13 9.03 -0.23
N ALA A 103 5.21 9.41 -1.50
CA ALA A 103 6.37 9.10 -2.33
C ALA A 103 7.58 9.90 -1.88
N LEU A 104 8.72 9.23 -1.71
CA LEU A 104 9.98 9.88 -1.36
C LEU A 104 10.80 10.22 -2.59
N ILE A 105 10.56 9.54 -3.71
CA ILE A 105 11.17 9.83 -5.00
C ILE A 105 10.11 9.78 -6.09
N SER A 106 10.44 10.25 -7.27
CA SER A 106 9.57 10.16 -8.44
C SER A 106 9.70 8.78 -9.10
N GLY A 107 8.68 8.35 -9.81
CA GLY A 107 8.69 7.09 -10.56
C GLY A 107 7.55 7.01 -11.54
N VAL A 108 7.54 5.93 -12.32
CA VAL A 108 6.51 5.64 -13.32
C VAL A 108 5.92 4.27 -13.05
N ALA A 109 4.85 3.92 -13.77
CA ALA A 109 4.19 2.63 -13.61
C ALA A 109 5.21 1.48 -13.75
N GLY A 110 5.16 0.54 -12.82
CA GLY A 110 6.06 -0.61 -12.76
C GLY A 110 7.30 -0.42 -11.91
N ASP A 111 7.65 0.81 -11.56
CA ASP A 111 8.78 1.07 -10.67
C ASP A 111 8.45 0.65 -9.25
N VAL A 112 9.48 0.22 -8.52
CA VAL A 112 9.39 -0.01 -7.07
C VAL A 112 10.21 1.09 -6.41
N ILE A 113 9.54 1.93 -5.63
CA ILE A 113 10.21 3.10 -5.02
C ILE A 113 10.05 3.09 -3.50
N PRO A 114 10.99 3.71 -2.77
CA PRO A 114 10.81 3.90 -1.33
C PRO A 114 9.71 4.93 -1.07
N VAL A 115 8.83 4.61 -0.14
CA VAL A 115 7.74 5.50 0.28
C VAL A 115 7.67 5.52 1.80
N LYS A 116 7.15 6.60 2.35
CA LYS A 116 6.85 6.68 3.77
C LYS A 116 5.43 6.16 3.98
N VAL A 117 5.28 5.15 4.83
CA VAL A 117 3.97 4.58 5.15
C VAL A 117 3.22 5.59 6.02
N ILE A 118 2.04 5.98 5.57
CA ILE A 118 1.13 6.87 6.31
C ILE A 118 -0.27 6.31 6.23
N GLN A 119 -1.13 6.75 7.12
CA GLN A 119 -2.55 6.41 7.08
C GLN A 119 -3.35 7.69 7.15
N GLY A 120 -4.50 7.69 6.49
CA GLY A 120 -5.36 8.84 6.49
C GLY A 120 -6.35 8.79 5.36
N SER A 121 -7.03 9.90 5.15
CA SER A 121 -7.93 10.05 4.02
C SER A 121 -7.75 11.43 3.43
N PHE A 122 -8.07 11.55 2.14
CA PHE A 122 -7.94 12.78 1.39
C PHE A 122 -9.25 13.03 0.65
N GLN A 123 -9.82 14.20 0.86
CA GLN A 123 -11.09 14.57 0.24
C GLN A 123 -10.85 15.58 -0.86
N GLY A 124 -11.50 15.35 -1.98
CA GLY A 124 -11.49 16.29 -3.08
C GLY A 124 -12.48 17.43 -2.92
#